data_63614552ac895480c964a1b34cc10fa8
#
_entry.id   63614552ac895480c964a1b34cc10fa8
#
_cell.length_a   1.000
_cell.length_b   1.000
_cell.length_c   1.000
_cell.angle_alpha   90.00
_cell.angle_beta   90.00
_cell.angle_gamma   90.00
#
_symmetry.space_group_name_H-M   'P 1'
#
loop_
_entity.id
_entity.type
_entity.pdbx_description
1 polymer ?
#
loop_
_entity_poly.entity_id
_entity_poly.type
_entity_poly.pdbx_seq_one_letter_code
_entity_poly.pdbx_strand_id
1 'polypeptide(L)'
;PGSAQPLMQVAKALVPLFEAGRSIDAAALRTAMEQAFGASDTSGSWIWKDAYEAAEVAQILMLSRYGALMQRQVSAPRAFLTMIERLAGLAPSHTRRSEDSVRLQQFSTPLPLAAIVAQAAGFRDDDLVLEPSAGTGLLAIFAKIAGARLALNELAETRRALLGHLFPGAVVSDHDAASIDD
;
A
#
# COMPACT_ATOMS: atom_id res chain seq x y z
N PRO A 1 -7.94 6.43 -15.58
CA PRO A 1 -7.45 6.40 -14.21
C PRO A 1 -8.52 5.73 -13.34
N GLY A 2 -8.13 4.63 -12.69
CA GLY A 2 -9.06 3.86 -11.86
C GLY A 2 -9.61 4.70 -10.71
N SER A 3 -10.88 4.54 -10.38
CA SER A 3 -11.42 5.17 -9.17
C SER A 3 -10.97 4.37 -7.94
N ALA A 4 -10.80 5.05 -6.79
CA ALA A 4 -10.35 4.42 -5.55
C ALA A 4 -11.30 3.30 -5.07
N GLN A 5 -12.60 3.43 -5.31
CA GLN A 5 -13.60 2.47 -4.84
C GLN A 5 -13.45 1.08 -5.48
N PRO A 6 -13.36 0.90 -6.82
CA PRO A 6 -13.07 -0.39 -7.41
C PRO A 6 -11.72 -0.97 -6.95
N LEU A 7 -10.68 -0.16 -6.82
CA LEU A 7 -9.37 -0.62 -6.31
C LEU A 7 -9.47 -1.15 -4.88
N MET A 8 -10.25 -0.50 -4.01
CA MET A 8 -10.54 -1.02 -2.67
C MET A 8 -11.32 -2.33 -2.70
N GLN A 9 -12.23 -2.53 -3.67
CA GLN A 9 -12.95 -3.81 -3.84
C GLN A 9 -11.97 -4.91 -4.25
N VAL A 10 -11.09 -4.65 -5.23
CA VAL A 10 -10.03 -5.59 -5.63
C VAL A 10 -9.16 -5.94 -4.43
N ALA A 11 -8.66 -4.94 -3.71
CA ALA A 11 -7.80 -5.16 -2.55
C ALA A 11 -8.47 -6.05 -1.50
N LYS A 12 -9.75 -5.79 -1.18
CA LYS A 12 -10.52 -6.61 -0.23
C LYS A 12 -10.71 -8.04 -0.71
N ALA A 13 -10.89 -8.25 -2.03
CA ALA A 13 -11.01 -9.59 -2.61
C ALA A 13 -9.68 -10.38 -2.57
N LEU A 14 -8.53 -9.70 -2.58
CA LEU A 14 -7.21 -10.30 -2.52
C LEU A 14 -6.76 -10.66 -1.09
N VAL A 15 -7.27 -9.98 -0.05
CA VAL A 15 -6.87 -10.24 1.35
C VAL A 15 -7.00 -11.70 1.76
N PRO A 16 -8.10 -12.44 1.46
CA PRO A 16 -8.21 -13.85 1.79
C PRO A 16 -7.12 -14.74 1.18
N LEU A 17 -6.56 -14.36 0.03
CA LEU A 17 -5.43 -15.10 -0.56
C LEU A 17 -4.17 -14.92 0.29
N PHE A 18 -3.88 -13.71 0.74
CA PHE A 18 -2.77 -13.45 1.66
C PHE A 18 -2.96 -14.15 3.01
N GLU A 19 -4.17 -14.14 3.57
CA GLU A 19 -4.51 -14.86 4.81
C GLU A 19 -4.26 -16.38 4.68
N ALA A 20 -4.53 -16.93 3.50
CA ALA A 20 -4.26 -18.33 3.19
C ALA A 20 -2.80 -18.63 2.77
N GLY A 21 -1.91 -17.63 2.76
CA GLY A 21 -0.53 -17.78 2.30
C GLY A 21 -0.41 -18.11 0.80
N ARG A 22 -1.39 -17.74 -0.01
CA ARG A 22 -1.43 -18.02 -1.45
C ARG A 22 -0.88 -16.84 -2.24
N SER A 23 0.02 -17.15 -3.17
CA SER A 23 0.54 -16.14 -4.11
C SER A 23 -0.55 -15.64 -5.05
N ILE A 24 -0.48 -14.34 -5.35
CA ILE A 24 -1.33 -13.66 -6.32
C ILE A 24 -0.53 -13.57 -7.62
N ASP A 25 -0.93 -14.32 -8.63
CA ASP A 25 -0.35 -14.21 -9.96
C ASP A 25 -1.08 -13.16 -10.83
N ALA A 26 -0.55 -12.91 -12.02
CA ALA A 26 -1.13 -11.93 -12.94
C ALA A 26 -2.55 -12.31 -13.39
N ALA A 27 -2.88 -13.60 -13.45
CA ALA A 27 -4.21 -14.06 -13.85
C ALA A 27 -5.25 -13.79 -12.75
N ALA A 28 -4.91 -14.11 -11.49
CA ALA A 28 -5.77 -13.83 -10.34
C ALA A 28 -5.99 -12.31 -10.18
N LEU A 29 -4.93 -11.51 -10.37
CA LEU A 29 -5.02 -10.06 -10.28
C LEU A 29 -5.91 -9.48 -11.39
N ARG A 30 -5.72 -9.93 -12.65
CA ARG A 30 -6.58 -9.55 -13.78
C ARG A 30 -8.04 -9.88 -13.50
N THR A 31 -8.33 -11.10 -13.07
CA THR A 31 -9.71 -11.54 -12.76
C THR A 31 -10.35 -10.62 -11.70
N ALA A 32 -9.63 -10.29 -10.64
CA ALA A 32 -10.14 -9.40 -9.61
C ALA A 32 -10.41 -7.98 -10.14
N MET A 33 -9.53 -7.46 -11.00
CA MET A 33 -9.72 -6.15 -11.64
C MET A 33 -10.93 -6.17 -12.57
N GLU A 34 -11.06 -7.16 -13.44
CA GLU A 34 -12.19 -7.29 -14.38
C GLU A 34 -13.53 -7.39 -13.64
N GLN A 35 -13.58 -8.10 -12.53
CA GLN A 35 -14.78 -8.19 -11.69
C GLN A 35 -15.15 -6.85 -11.05
N ALA A 36 -14.17 -6.10 -10.55
CA ALA A 36 -14.43 -4.83 -9.87
C ALA A 36 -14.74 -3.68 -10.83
N PHE A 37 -14.13 -3.68 -12.02
CA PHE A 37 -14.32 -2.64 -13.02
C PHE A 37 -15.39 -2.98 -14.06
N GLY A 38 -15.83 -4.23 -14.13
CA GLY A 38 -16.78 -4.70 -15.13
C GLY A 38 -16.23 -4.72 -16.57
N ALA A 39 -14.91 -4.61 -16.73
CA ALA A 39 -14.24 -4.47 -18.03
C ALA A 39 -12.81 -4.99 -18.00
N SER A 40 -12.30 -5.43 -19.16
CA SER A 40 -10.92 -5.87 -19.32
C SER A 40 -9.93 -4.69 -19.38
N ASP A 41 -8.63 -4.98 -19.24
CA ASP A 41 -7.53 -4.02 -19.37
C ASP A 41 -7.47 -3.33 -20.76
N THR A 42 -8.00 -3.98 -21.80
CA THR A 42 -8.07 -3.43 -23.16
C THR A 42 -9.12 -2.34 -23.33
N SER A 43 -10.07 -2.23 -22.39
CA SER A 43 -11.12 -1.20 -22.42
C SER A 43 -10.63 0.20 -22.03
N GLY A 44 -9.44 0.30 -21.40
CA GLY A 44 -8.91 1.53 -20.82
C GLY A 44 -9.58 1.95 -19.49
N SER A 45 -10.50 1.13 -18.94
CA SER A 45 -11.14 1.41 -17.66
C SER A 45 -10.18 1.31 -16.47
N TRP A 46 -9.13 0.53 -16.61
CA TRP A 46 -8.02 0.38 -15.67
C TRP A 46 -6.73 0.00 -16.41
N ILE A 47 -5.61 0.19 -15.75
CA ILE A 47 -4.28 -0.17 -16.26
C ILE A 47 -3.56 -1.07 -15.25
N TRP A 48 -2.51 -1.77 -15.69
CA TRP A 48 -1.76 -2.68 -14.82
C TRP A 48 -1.12 -2.00 -13.60
N LYS A 49 -0.79 -0.70 -13.69
CA LYS A 49 -0.37 0.08 -12.53
C LYS A 49 -1.44 0.06 -11.43
N ASP A 50 -2.70 0.30 -11.79
CA ASP A 50 -3.83 0.28 -10.84
C ASP A 50 -3.97 -1.09 -10.18
N ALA A 51 -3.78 -2.16 -10.95
CA ALA A 51 -3.83 -3.52 -10.44
C ALA A 51 -2.73 -3.80 -9.40
N TYR A 52 -1.50 -3.36 -9.66
CA TYR A 52 -0.41 -3.48 -8.68
C TYR A 52 -0.66 -2.63 -7.43
N GLU A 53 -1.17 -1.41 -7.58
CA GLU A 53 -1.57 -0.57 -6.44
C GLU A 53 -2.67 -1.24 -5.60
N ALA A 54 -3.64 -1.91 -6.22
CA ALA A 54 -4.65 -2.67 -5.49
C ALA A 54 -4.03 -3.85 -4.71
N ALA A 55 -3.00 -4.51 -5.24
CA ALA A 55 -2.27 -5.55 -4.51
C ALA A 55 -1.49 -4.98 -3.31
N GLU A 56 -0.86 -3.80 -3.45
CA GLU A 56 -0.23 -3.09 -2.33
C GLU A 56 -1.26 -2.71 -1.26
N VAL A 57 -2.42 -2.19 -1.67
CA VAL A 57 -3.53 -1.88 -0.76
C VAL A 57 -4.00 -3.13 0.00
N ALA A 58 -4.05 -4.30 -0.67
CA ALA A 58 -4.39 -5.56 -0.01
C ALA A 58 -3.35 -5.96 1.06
N GLN A 59 -2.05 -5.74 0.82
CA GLN A 59 -1.01 -5.92 1.82
C GLN A 59 -1.20 -4.97 3.01
N ILE A 60 -1.54 -3.70 2.76
CA ILE A 60 -1.82 -2.72 3.81
C ILE A 60 -3.05 -3.13 4.64
N LEU A 61 -4.12 -3.61 4.01
CA LEU A 61 -5.30 -4.12 4.70
C LEU A 61 -4.96 -5.33 5.57
N MET A 62 -4.16 -6.27 5.06
CA MET A 62 -3.64 -7.42 5.83
C MET A 62 -2.86 -6.96 7.05
N LEU A 63 -1.92 -6.04 6.87
CA LEU A 63 -1.11 -5.49 7.96
C LEU A 63 -1.93 -4.64 8.94
N SER A 64 -2.93 -3.90 8.45
CA SER A 64 -3.85 -3.15 9.32
C SER A 64 -4.63 -4.07 10.27
N ARG A 65 -4.96 -5.29 9.80
CA ARG A 65 -5.69 -6.29 10.60
C ARG A 65 -4.77 -7.08 11.54
N TYR A 66 -3.62 -7.51 11.05
CA TYR A 66 -2.79 -8.50 11.73
C TYR A 66 -1.40 -8.00 12.13
N GLY A 67 -0.94 -6.85 11.62
CA GLY A 67 0.43 -6.37 11.78
C GLY A 67 0.86 -6.22 13.24
N ALA A 68 0.00 -5.64 14.08
CA ALA A 68 0.28 -5.51 15.51
C ALA A 68 0.34 -6.88 16.22
N LEU A 69 -0.47 -7.86 15.80
CA LEU A 69 -0.41 -9.22 16.32
C LEU A 69 0.89 -9.92 15.87
N MET A 70 1.22 -9.82 14.58
CA MET A 70 2.45 -10.38 14.03
C MET A 70 3.69 -9.85 14.75
N GLN A 71 3.73 -8.54 15.02
CA GLN A 71 4.82 -7.90 15.74
C GLN A 71 4.93 -8.40 17.19
N ARG A 72 3.82 -8.60 17.88
CA ARG A 72 3.80 -9.13 19.26
C ARG A 72 4.15 -10.60 19.37
N GLN A 73 3.92 -11.40 18.32
CA GLN A 73 4.20 -12.84 18.32
C GLN A 73 5.69 -13.18 18.15
N VAL A 74 6.50 -12.20 17.77
CA VAL A 74 7.94 -12.41 17.55
C VAL A 74 8.76 -11.67 18.59
N SER A 75 9.78 -12.33 19.13
CA SER A 75 10.69 -11.75 20.13
C SER A 75 11.84 -10.96 19.50
N ALA A 76 12.07 -11.10 18.20
CA ALA A 76 13.18 -10.47 17.49
C ALA A 76 12.71 -9.67 16.25
N PRO A 77 13.23 -8.47 16.03
CA PRO A 77 12.90 -7.66 14.85
C PRO A 77 13.11 -8.39 13.52
N ARG A 78 14.14 -9.22 13.43
CA ARG A 78 14.44 -10.03 12.24
C ARG A 78 13.33 -11.04 11.92
N ALA A 79 12.69 -11.64 12.94
CA ALA A 79 11.59 -12.57 12.72
C ALA A 79 10.35 -11.86 12.15
N PHE A 80 10.06 -10.63 12.60
CA PHE A 80 9.02 -9.80 12.00
C PHE A 80 9.34 -9.49 10.54
N LEU A 81 10.57 -9.07 10.24
CA LEU A 81 10.99 -8.80 8.85
C LEU A 81 10.80 -10.03 7.95
N THR A 82 11.14 -11.23 8.44
CA THR A 82 10.91 -12.47 7.67
C THR A 82 9.43 -12.70 7.35
N MET A 83 8.51 -12.36 8.27
CA MET A 83 7.06 -12.43 7.99
C MET A 83 6.64 -11.41 6.93
N ILE A 84 7.19 -10.20 6.99
CA ILE A 84 6.95 -9.15 5.99
C ILE A 84 7.49 -9.54 4.61
N GLU A 85 8.69 -10.14 4.55
CA GLU A 85 9.27 -10.66 3.30
C GLU A 85 8.41 -11.75 2.68
N ARG A 86 7.86 -12.66 3.50
CA ARG A 86 6.91 -13.68 3.02
C ARG A 86 5.64 -13.04 2.46
N LEU A 87 5.05 -12.08 3.17
CA LEU A 87 3.87 -11.36 2.69
C LEU A 87 4.16 -10.62 1.38
N ALA A 88 5.31 -9.96 1.27
CA ALA A 88 5.73 -9.30 0.05
C ALA A 88 5.88 -10.28 -1.13
N GLY A 89 6.44 -11.46 -0.87
CA GLY A 89 6.63 -12.51 -1.88
C GLY A 89 5.33 -13.14 -2.40
N LEU A 90 4.20 -12.93 -1.72
CA LEU A 90 2.89 -13.40 -2.18
C LEU A 90 2.25 -12.45 -3.21
N ALA A 91 2.68 -11.20 -3.27
CA ALA A 91 2.21 -10.23 -4.24
C ALA A 91 3.00 -10.31 -5.56
N PRO A 92 2.38 -9.98 -6.70
CA PRO A 92 3.10 -9.94 -7.97
C PRO A 92 4.12 -8.80 -7.96
N SER A 93 5.32 -9.07 -8.48
CA SER A 93 6.36 -8.05 -8.62
C SER A 93 6.03 -7.07 -9.75
N HIS A 94 6.29 -5.79 -9.52
CA HIS A 94 6.20 -4.75 -10.54
C HIS A 94 7.30 -4.94 -11.59
N THR A 95 6.98 -5.61 -12.70
CA THR A 95 7.95 -5.86 -13.79
C THR A 95 7.90 -4.82 -14.91
N ARG A 96 6.84 -3.98 -14.95
CA ARG A 96 6.66 -2.96 -15.99
C ARG A 96 6.53 -1.58 -15.39
N ARG A 97 7.37 -0.64 -15.85
CA ARG A 97 7.26 0.79 -15.57
C ARG A 97 6.39 1.42 -16.65
N SER A 98 5.32 2.12 -16.27
CA SER A 98 4.58 2.96 -17.23
C SER A 98 5.33 4.29 -17.42
N GLU A 99 5.15 4.93 -18.59
CA GLU A 99 5.73 6.25 -18.86
C GLU A 99 5.26 7.30 -17.83
N ASP A 100 4.01 7.23 -17.41
CA ASP A 100 3.46 8.10 -16.36
C ASP A 100 4.09 7.86 -14.99
N SER A 101 4.37 6.62 -14.62
CA SER A 101 5.08 6.29 -13.38
C SER A 101 6.51 6.82 -13.40
N VAL A 102 7.15 6.82 -14.56
CA VAL A 102 8.50 7.39 -14.73
C VAL A 102 8.44 8.92 -14.66
N ARG A 103 7.49 9.55 -15.36
CA ARG A 103 7.34 11.00 -15.41
C ARG A 103 7.03 11.62 -14.05
N LEU A 104 6.18 10.98 -13.25
CA LEU A 104 5.77 11.45 -11.93
C LEU A 104 6.61 10.83 -10.79
N GLN A 105 7.64 10.05 -11.12
CA GLN A 105 8.47 9.31 -10.15
C GLN A 105 7.63 8.53 -9.11
N GLN A 106 6.47 8.02 -9.52
CA GLN A 106 5.53 7.30 -8.66
C GLN A 106 5.99 5.86 -8.42
N PHE A 107 7.04 5.71 -7.63
CA PHE A 107 7.54 4.41 -7.20
C PHE A 107 7.06 4.13 -5.79
N SER A 108 6.50 2.94 -5.57
CA SER A 108 6.16 2.50 -4.23
C SER A 108 7.40 1.95 -3.53
N THR A 109 7.59 2.29 -2.26
CA THR A 109 8.62 1.67 -1.42
C THR A 109 8.29 0.20 -1.23
N PRO A 110 9.19 -0.75 -1.56
CA PRO A 110 8.95 -2.17 -1.32
C PRO A 110 8.64 -2.45 0.15
N LEU A 111 7.63 -3.28 0.42
CA LEU A 111 7.15 -3.56 1.77
C LEU A 111 8.25 -3.99 2.77
N PRO A 112 9.23 -4.86 2.41
CA PRO A 112 10.32 -5.20 3.32
C PRO A 112 11.22 -3.99 3.64
N LEU A 113 11.47 -3.11 2.66
CA LEU A 113 12.25 -1.90 2.87
C LEU A 113 11.52 -0.92 3.80
N ALA A 114 10.21 -0.74 3.61
CA ALA A 114 9.38 0.06 4.49
C ALA A 114 9.42 -0.46 5.94
N ALA A 115 9.42 -1.78 6.15
CA ALA A 115 9.56 -2.38 7.48
C ALA A 115 10.93 -2.10 8.11
N ILE A 116 12.02 -2.15 7.33
CA ILE A 116 13.37 -1.81 7.81
C ILE A 116 13.44 -0.33 8.22
N VAL A 117 12.92 0.56 7.38
CA VAL A 117 12.86 2.00 7.68
C VAL A 117 12.06 2.25 8.96
N ALA A 118 10.91 1.61 9.11
CA ALA A 118 10.07 1.74 10.30
C ALA A 118 10.78 1.24 11.58
N GLN A 119 11.52 0.14 11.50
CA GLN A 119 12.33 -0.36 12.62
C GLN A 119 13.45 0.62 12.99
N ALA A 120 14.10 1.22 11.99
CA ALA A 120 15.15 2.22 12.22
C ALA A 120 14.59 3.52 12.80
N ALA A 121 13.39 3.94 12.37
CA ALA A 121 12.71 5.13 12.89
C ALA A 121 12.24 4.94 14.34
N GLY A 122 11.89 3.69 14.73
CA GLY A 122 11.45 3.38 16.09
C GLY A 122 10.14 4.07 16.48
N PHE A 123 9.16 4.09 15.59
CA PHE A 123 7.85 4.75 15.80
C PHE A 123 7.19 4.36 17.12
N ARG A 124 6.58 5.33 17.77
CA ARG A 124 5.90 5.22 19.06
C ARG A 124 4.46 5.74 18.97
N ASP A 125 3.63 5.39 19.91
CA ASP A 125 2.22 5.77 19.98
C ASP A 125 1.98 7.27 20.23
N ASP A 126 2.95 7.99 20.78
CA ASP A 126 2.91 9.43 21.01
C ASP A 126 3.44 10.26 19.80
N ASP A 127 4.01 9.61 18.78
CA ASP A 127 4.56 10.31 17.61
C ASP A 127 3.46 10.88 16.69
N LEU A 128 3.84 11.96 15.99
CA LEU A 128 3.18 12.43 14.78
C LEU A 128 4.12 12.20 13.59
N VAL A 129 3.75 11.29 12.71
CA VAL A 129 4.56 10.90 11.56
C VAL A 129 4.04 11.60 10.32
N LEU A 130 4.91 12.40 9.69
CA LEU A 130 4.67 13.03 8.40
C LEU A 130 5.27 12.17 7.29
N GLU A 131 4.44 11.79 6.32
CA GLU A 131 4.86 11.13 5.07
C GLU A 131 4.54 12.07 3.89
N PRO A 132 5.54 12.78 3.35
CA PRO A 132 5.31 13.83 2.34
C PRO A 132 5.02 13.27 0.94
N SER A 133 5.23 11.99 0.70
CA SER A 133 4.96 11.29 -0.56
C SER A 133 4.43 9.89 -0.28
N ALA A 134 3.24 9.82 0.32
CA ALA A 134 2.75 8.61 0.97
C ALA A 134 2.43 7.44 0.01
N GLY A 135 2.24 7.72 -1.29
CA GLY A 135 1.89 6.69 -2.26
C GLY A 135 0.61 5.96 -1.88
N THR A 136 0.66 4.63 -1.83
CA THR A 136 -0.43 3.79 -1.33
C THR A 136 -0.45 3.65 0.19
N GLY A 137 0.62 4.09 0.89
CA GLY A 137 0.73 4.03 2.35
C GLY A 137 1.54 2.84 2.89
N LEU A 138 2.41 2.23 2.08
CA LEU A 138 3.21 1.07 2.49
C LEU A 138 4.22 1.39 3.61
N LEU A 139 4.71 2.62 3.72
CA LEU A 139 5.51 3.04 4.87
C LEU A 139 4.62 3.46 6.05
N ALA A 140 3.56 4.23 5.78
CA ALA A 140 2.63 4.74 6.78
C ALA A 140 1.95 3.63 7.61
N ILE A 141 1.73 2.42 7.03
CA ILE A 141 1.11 1.31 7.76
C ILE A 141 1.91 0.89 9.00
N PHE A 142 3.23 0.95 8.97
CA PHE A 142 4.06 0.59 10.12
C PHE A 142 3.98 1.61 11.25
N ALA A 143 3.91 2.90 10.94
CA ALA A 143 3.65 3.94 11.93
C ALA A 143 2.26 3.77 12.56
N LYS A 144 1.23 3.45 11.76
CA LYS A 144 -0.11 3.09 12.25
C LYS A 144 -0.10 1.89 13.21
N ILE A 145 0.65 0.82 12.86
CA ILE A 145 0.79 -0.38 13.71
C ILE A 145 1.44 -0.03 15.05
N ALA A 146 2.38 0.90 15.07
CA ALA A 146 3.00 1.42 16.28
C ALA A 146 2.08 2.34 17.12
N GLY A 147 0.93 2.73 16.57
CA GLY A 147 -0.03 3.61 17.26
C GLY A 147 0.18 5.11 17.00
N ALA A 148 1.14 5.48 16.16
CA ALA A 148 1.44 6.87 15.83
C ALA A 148 0.27 7.55 15.10
N ARG A 149 0.16 8.87 15.28
CA ARG A 149 -0.72 9.73 14.48
C ARG A 149 -0.05 9.99 13.13
N LEU A 150 -0.86 10.12 12.07
CA LEU A 150 -0.38 10.26 10.70
C LEU A 150 -0.80 11.59 10.09
N ALA A 151 0.14 12.24 9.42
CA ALA A 151 -0.08 13.30 8.44
C ALA A 151 0.51 12.80 7.11
N LEU A 152 -0.35 12.60 6.11
CA LEU A 152 0.00 12.00 4.84
C LEU A 152 -0.20 13.01 3.73
N ASN A 153 0.76 13.10 2.82
CA ASN A 153 0.62 13.91 1.63
C ASN A 153 0.76 13.06 0.37
N GLU A 154 -0.13 13.22 -0.59
CA GLU A 154 -0.08 12.49 -1.87
C GLU A 154 -0.74 13.31 -2.96
N LEU A 155 0.01 13.66 -3.98
CA LEU A 155 -0.43 14.51 -5.07
C LEU A 155 -1.45 13.79 -6.01
N ALA A 156 -1.27 12.47 -6.20
CA ALA A 156 -2.13 11.69 -7.09
C ALA A 156 -3.51 11.44 -6.45
N GLU A 157 -4.57 11.94 -7.07
CA GLU A 157 -5.95 11.90 -6.58
C GLU A 157 -6.42 10.50 -6.17
N THR A 158 -6.18 9.48 -7.01
CA THR A 158 -6.59 8.10 -6.74
C THR A 158 -5.89 7.55 -5.50
N ARG A 159 -4.56 7.75 -5.37
CA ARG A 159 -3.79 7.32 -4.21
C ARG A 159 -4.24 8.06 -2.95
N ARG A 160 -4.44 9.38 -3.04
CA ARG A 160 -4.96 10.18 -1.93
C ARG A 160 -6.31 9.67 -1.43
N ALA A 161 -7.23 9.35 -2.34
CA ALA A 161 -8.51 8.76 -1.97
C ALA A 161 -8.36 7.39 -1.30
N LEU A 162 -7.42 6.54 -1.76
CA LEU A 162 -7.08 5.26 -1.12
C LEU A 162 -6.55 5.49 0.31
N LEU A 163 -5.66 6.47 0.51
CA LEU A 163 -5.14 6.80 1.84
C LEU A 163 -6.26 7.19 2.81
N GLY A 164 -7.24 7.99 2.37
CA GLY A 164 -8.41 8.33 3.18
C GLY A 164 -9.23 7.12 3.63
N HIS A 165 -9.32 6.08 2.79
CA HIS A 165 -9.97 4.82 3.16
C HIS A 165 -9.13 3.93 4.09
N LEU A 166 -7.80 3.91 3.91
CA LEU A 166 -6.89 3.02 4.63
C LEU A 166 -6.51 3.55 6.02
N PHE A 167 -6.47 4.88 6.14
CA PHE A 167 -6.02 5.58 7.35
C PHE A 167 -7.08 6.57 7.85
N PRO A 168 -8.28 6.07 8.25
CA PRO A 168 -9.32 6.95 8.80
C PRO A 168 -8.78 7.63 10.07
N GLY A 169 -8.85 8.96 10.10
CA GLY A 169 -8.28 9.78 11.18
C GLY A 169 -6.88 10.36 10.90
N ALA A 170 -6.22 9.97 9.79
CA ALA A 170 -5.05 10.68 9.31
C ALA A 170 -5.45 12.00 8.64
N VAL A 171 -4.61 13.01 8.77
CA VAL A 171 -4.69 14.21 7.92
C VAL A 171 -4.11 13.84 6.56
N VAL A 172 -4.87 14.04 5.47
CA VAL A 172 -4.39 13.74 4.11
C VAL A 172 -4.46 15.01 3.27
N SER A 173 -3.32 15.42 2.72
CA SER A 173 -3.14 16.62 1.89
C SER A 173 -2.70 16.28 0.46
N ASP A 174 -2.71 17.27 -0.43
CA ASP A 174 -2.41 17.14 -1.85
C ASP A 174 -1.41 18.19 -2.38
N HIS A 175 -0.50 18.60 -1.51
CA HIS A 175 0.54 19.55 -1.88
C HIS A 175 1.61 18.88 -2.77
N ASP A 176 2.19 19.66 -3.66
CA ASP A 176 3.42 19.25 -4.33
C ASP A 176 4.56 19.27 -3.31
N ALA A 177 5.09 18.09 -2.97
CA ALA A 177 6.15 17.96 -1.98
C ALA A 177 7.47 18.66 -2.38
N ALA A 178 7.65 18.99 -3.67
CA ALA A 178 8.77 19.78 -4.15
C ALA A 178 8.61 21.30 -3.89
N SER A 179 7.38 21.74 -3.57
CA SER A 179 7.02 23.14 -3.37
C SER A 179 6.30 23.35 -2.03
N ILE A 180 6.64 22.58 -1.02
CA ILE A 180 5.93 22.57 0.27
C ILE A 180 6.21 23.81 1.12
N ASP A 181 7.20 24.61 0.75
CA ASP A 181 7.60 25.84 1.43
C ASP A 181 6.85 27.09 0.93
N ASP A 182 5.98 26.94 -0.07
CA ASP A 182 5.14 28.00 -0.62
C ASP A 182 3.72 27.91 0.02
#